data_f611cdc6d3d7dc09974a3dd60873a279
#
_entry.id   f611cdc6d3d7dc09974a3dd60873a279
#
_cell.length_a   1.000
_cell.length_b   1.000
_cell.length_c   1.000
_cell.angle_alpha   90.00
_cell.angle_beta   90.00
_cell.angle_gamma   90.00
#
_symmetry.space_group_name_H-M   'P 1'
#
loop_
_entity.id
_entity.type
_entity.pdbx_description
1 polymer ?
#
loop_
_entity_poly.entity_id
_entity_poly.type
_entity_poly.pdbx_seq_one_letter_code
_entity_poly.pdbx_strand_id
1 'polypeptide(L)'
;MELIIPENKKIGVVVSGGFDSSVLWHMIYGECLKRGQECIPFTVPKVDGALTYATKMLEWSCSYYGTKRLHPWIVNADAVDWNRAEPYQGEEVQQQLLGGMKELILNGYADVVYTGMNDYPPDYENLCSYHTPGPRALARDSDYKHEGVPIGEIYLQPMADLTKDQIVLLADSLGILEEVSSFSHSCVELIRGRCGECFWCKEREWGFNEAGVTDHGTA
;
A
#
# COMPACT_ATOMS: atom_id res chain seq x y z
N MET A 1 -3.56 -3.34 -16.48
CA MET A 1 -4.12 -2.36 -15.51
C MET A 1 -4.07 -0.97 -16.13
N GLU A 2 -5.16 -0.23 -16.12
CA GLU A 2 -5.20 1.19 -16.52
C GLU A 2 -5.11 2.06 -15.26
N LEU A 3 -4.10 2.94 -15.21
CA LEU A 3 -3.94 3.89 -14.13
C LEU A 3 -4.62 5.21 -14.52
N ILE A 4 -5.78 5.46 -13.94
CA ILE A 4 -6.54 6.71 -14.16
C ILE A 4 -6.17 7.69 -13.04
N ILE A 5 -5.62 8.85 -13.39
CA ILE A 5 -5.36 9.96 -12.46
C ILE A 5 -6.28 11.12 -12.87
N PRO A 6 -7.26 11.48 -12.01
CA PRO A 6 -8.18 12.56 -12.30
C PRO A 6 -7.46 13.90 -12.41
N GLU A 7 -7.82 14.69 -13.43
CA GLU A 7 -7.28 16.04 -13.59
C GLU A 7 -7.85 17.01 -12.53
N ASN A 8 -7.03 17.97 -12.14
CA ASN A 8 -7.41 19.03 -11.19
C ASN A 8 -7.89 18.52 -9.82
N LYS A 9 -7.44 17.31 -9.42
CA LYS A 9 -7.69 16.73 -8.11
C LYS A 9 -6.41 16.69 -7.28
N LYS A 10 -6.53 16.88 -5.98
CA LYS A 10 -5.46 16.60 -5.02
C LYS A 10 -5.38 15.08 -4.82
N ILE A 11 -4.23 14.52 -5.14
CA ILE A 11 -4.03 13.07 -5.11
C ILE A 11 -3.38 12.68 -3.79
N GLY A 12 -4.05 11.85 -3.01
CA GLY A 12 -3.47 11.17 -1.84
C GLY A 12 -3.10 9.72 -2.19
N VAL A 13 -1.96 9.24 -1.70
CA VAL A 13 -1.55 7.84 -1.88
C VAL A 13 -1.13 7.26 -0.54
N VAL A 14 -1.71 6.12 -0.19
CA VAL A 14 -1.28 5.34 0.98
C VAL A 14 0.06 4.69 0.69
N VAL A 15 1.08 5.06 1.44
CA VAL A 15 2.41 4.47 1.39
C VAL A 15 2.65 3.74 2.71
N SER A 16 2.35 2.45 2.75
CA SER A 16 2.52 1.62 3.95
C SER A 16 3.94 1.07 4.11
N GLY A 17 4.81 1.24 3.10
CA GLY A 17 6.13 0.62 3.05
C GLY A 17 6.10 -0.86 2.65
N GLY A 18 4.93 -1.44 2.40
CA GLY A 18 4.75 -2.75 1.79
C GLY A 18 5.03 -2.72 0.28
N PHE A 19 5.28 -3.90 -0.31
CA PHE A 19 5.66 -4.02 -1.72
C PHE A 19 4.62 -3.37 -2.65
N ASP A 20 3.34 -3.72 -2.51
CA ASP A 20 2.27 -3.26 -3.41
C ASP A 20 2.08 -1.74 -3.35
N SER A 21 2.05 -1.17 -2.14
CA SER A 21 1.92 0.28 -1.96
C SER A 21 3.12 1.05 -2.51
N SER A 22 4.30 0.43 -2.51
CA SER A 22 5.53 1.01 -3.06
C SER A 22 5.50 1.04 -4.59
N VAL A 23 5.06 -0.04 -5.23
CA VAL A 23 4.86 -0.09 -6.69
C VAL A 23 3.80 0.93 -7.11
N LEU A 24 2.67 0.96 -6.40
CA LEU A 24 1.60 1.92 -6.69
C LEU A 24 2.06 3.37 -6.55
N TRP A 25 2.78 3.68 -5.46
CA TRP A 25 3.34 5.02 -5.26
C TRP A 25 4.24 5.43 -6.42
N HIS A 26 5.17 4.58 -6.83
CA HIS A 26 6.06 4.86 -7.94
C HIS A 26 5.28 5.25 -9.21
N MET A 27 4.27 4.47 -9.55
CA MET A 27 3.45 4.71 -10.75
C MET A 27 2.69 6.03 -10.67
N ILE A 28 1.98 6.28 -9.55
CA ILE A 28 1.15 7.48 -9.38
C ILE A 28 2.03 8.73 -9.30
N TYR A 29 3.08 8.67 -8.50
CA TYR A 29 3.98 9.81 -8.32
C TYR A 29 4.68 10.20 -9.61
N GLY A 30 5.20 9.21 -10.36
CA GLY A 30 5.79 9.44 -11.67
C GLY A 30 4.82 10.09 -12.67
N GLU A 31 3.57 9.67 -12.67
CA GLU A 31 2.55 10.26 -13.54
C GLU A 31 2.13 11.66 -13.09
N CYS A 32 1.98 11.88 -11.79
CA CYS A 32 1.71 13.21 -11.24
C CYS A 32 2.84 14.20 -11.57
N LEU A 33 4.11 13.78 -11.48
CA LEU A 33 5.25 14.61 -11.87
C LEU A 33 5.20 15.02 -13.34
N LYS A 34 4.89 14.09 -14.26
CA LYS A 34 4.76 14.39 -15.69
C LYS A 34 3.66 15.43 -15.97
N ARG A 35 2.59 15.40 -15.19
CA ARG A 35 1.43 16.32 -15.33
C ARG A 35 1.58 17.61 -14.53
N GLY A 36 2.63 17.76 -13.71
CA GLY A 36 2.77 18.87 -12.77
C GLY A 36 1.66 18.90 -11.71
N GLN A 37 1.10 17.74 -11.37
CA GLN A 37 0.00 17.59 -10.42
C GLN A 37 0.54 17.25 -9.03
N GLU A 38 -0.07 17.82 -7.99
CA GLU A 38 0.31 17.54 -6.61
C GLU A 38 -0.09 16.12 -6.22
N CYS A 39 0.84 15.42 -5.56
CA CYS A 39 0.64 14.07 -5.04
C CYS A 39 1.17 14.00 -3.61
N ILE A 40 0.31 13.64 -2.68
CA ILE A 40 0.59 13.62 -1.25
C ILE A 40 0.75 12.17 -0.78
N PRO A 41 1.96 11.76 -0.34
CA PRO A 41 2.15 10.48 0.30
C PRO A 41 1.65 10.55 1.73
N PHE A 42 0.88 9.59 2.17
CA PHE A 42 0.50 9.49 3.57
C PHE A 42 0.65 8.07 4.09
N THR A 43 0.83 7.94 5.40
CA THR A 43 0.90 6.66 6.07
C THR A 43 0.07 6.67 7.35
N VAL A 44 -0.56 5.56 7.65
CA VAL A 44 -1.12 5.27 8.96
C VAL A 44 -0.03 4.53 9.72
N PRO A 45 0.55 5.11 10.76
CA PRO A 45 1.60 4.46 11.52
C PRO A 45 1.02 3.22 12.22
N LYS A 46 1.78 2.14 12.20
CA LYS A 46 1.44 0.88 12.86
C LYS A 46 2.66 0.33 13.57
N VAL A 47 2.43 -0.57 14.50
CA VAL A 47 3.50 -1.23 15.27
C VAL A 47 4.40 -2.13 14.44
N ASP A 48 4.02 -2.44 13.20
CA ASP A 48 4.79 -3.23 12.23
C ASP A 48 5.93 -2.46 11.53
N GLY A 49 6.16 -1.21 11.91
CA GLY A 49 7.21 -0.37 11.31
C GLY A 49 6.84 0.31 10.00
N ALA A 50 5.56 0.34 9.62
CA ALA A 50 5.06 0.94 8.37
C ALA A 50 5.66 2.31 8.07
N LEU A 51 5.72 3.21 9.06
CA LEU A 51 6.30 4.55 8.89
C LEU A 51 7.77 4.52 8.45
N THR A 52 8.57 3.60 9.00
CA THR A 52 9.99 3.47 8.66
C THR A 52 10.17 3.06 7.20
N TYR A 53 9.40 2.09 6.75
CA TYR A 53 9.49 1.58 5.38
C TYR A 53 8.85 2.53 4.37
N ALA A 54 7.78 3.23 4.73
CA ALA A 54 7.22 4.32 3.93
C ALA A 54 8.25 5.43 3.71
N THR A 55 8.99 5.82 4.76
CA THR A 55 10.06 6.82 4.65
C THR A 55 11.16 6.37 3.70
N LYS A 56 11.63 5.13 3.79
CA LYS A 56 12.63 4.56 2.86
C LYS A 56 12.15 4.60 1.41
N MET A 57 10.88 4.23 1.18
CA MET A 57 10.28 4.30 -0.16
C MET A 57 10.30 5.72 -0.71
N LEU A 58 9.92 6.71 0.08
CA LEU A 58 9.90 8.10 -0.35
C LEU A 58 11.31 8.67 -0.59
N GLU A 59 12.29 8.32 0.24
CA GLU A 59 13.70 8.71 0.04
C GLU A 59 14.25 8.14 -1.26
N TRP A 60 14.01 6.85 -1.53
CA TRP A 60 14.37 6.22 -2.79
C TRP A 60 13.67 6.90 -3.98
N SER A 61 12.36 7.12 -3.88
CA SER A 61 11.55 7.76 -4.93
C SER A 61 12.06 9.16 -5.27
N CYS A 62 12.39 9.98 -4.25
CA CYS A 62 12.96 11.30 -4.46
C CYS A 62 14.31 11.24 -5.20
N SER A 63 15.16 10.28 -4.86
CA SER A 63 16.43 10.03 -5.55
C SER A 63 16.20 9.59 -7.00
N TYR A 64 15.28 8.65 -7.21
CA TYR A 64 14.95 8.11 -8.53
C TYR A 64 14.44 9.19 -9.50
N TYR A 65 13.54 10.07 -9.03
CA TYR A 65 12.94 11.12 -9.85
C TYR A 65 13.71 12.45 -9.81
N GLY A 66 14.78 12.57 -9.02
CA GLY A 66 15.52 13.82 -8.86
C GLY A 66 14.69 14.95 -8.23
N THR A 67 13.78 14.62 -7.32
CA THR A 67 12.88 15.57 -6.68
C THR A 67 13.35 15.97 -5.28
N LYS A 68 12.70 16.98 -4.69
CA LYS A 68 12.94 17.36 -3.30
C LYS A 68 12.48 16.25 -2.37
N ARG A 69 13.12 16.15 -1.20
CA ARG A 69 12.77 15.17 -0.18
C ARG A 69 11.29 15.28 0.21
N LEU A 70 10.60 14.16 0.17
CA LEU A 70 9.24 14.00 0.63
C LEU A 70 9.24 13.29 1.99
N HIS A 71 8.27 13.63 2.79
CA HIS A 71 7.97 12.91 4.03
C HIS A 71 6.50 12.44 3.97
N PRO A 72 6.18 11.26 4.49
CA PRO A 72 4.79 10.84 4.55
C PRO A 72 4.03 11.71 5.55
N TRP A 73 2.82 12.10 5.19
CA TRP A 73 1.90 12.67 6.15
C TRP A 73 1.42 11.56 7.08
N ILE A 74 1.53 11.79 8.38
CA ILE A 74 1.08 10.84 9.40
C ILE A 74 -0.37 11.17 9.72
N VAL A 75 -1.25 10.20 9.49
CA VAL A 75 -2.69 10.32 9.75
C VAL A 75 -3.14 9.22 10.70
N ASN A 76 -4.19 9.50 11.46
CA ASN A 76 -4.79 8.56 12.42
C ASN A 76 -3.79 7.99 13.44
N ALA A 77 -2.77 8.78 13.81
CA ALA A 77 -1.71 8.34 14.74
C ALA A 77 -2.26 8.05 16.15
N ASP A 78 -3.29 8.78 16.57
CA ASP A 78 -3.90 8.64 17.90
C ASP A 78 -4.70 7.33 18.05
N ALA A 79 -5.06 6.69 16.94
CA ALA A 79 -5.73 5.39 16.95
C ALA A 79 -4.76 4.20 17.17
N VAL A 80 -3.45 4.47 17.21
CA VAL A 80 -2.43 3.43 17.42
C VAL A 80 -2.09 3.30 18.89
N ASP A 81 -2.37 2.15 19.47
CA ASP A 81 -1.88 1.81 20.81
C ASP A 81 -0.42 1.34 20.73
N TRP A 82 0.50 2.25 20.98
CA TRP A 82 1.95 2.01 20.95
C TRP A 82 2.46 1.11 22.08
N ASN A 83 1.64 0.84 23.11
CA ASN A 83 1.97 -0.04 24.22
C ASN A 83 1.47 -1.47 23.99
N ARG A 84 0.78 -1.71 22.89
CA ARG A 84 0.24 -3.03 22.54
C ARG A 84 1.39 -3.99 22.25
N ALA A 85 1.36 -5.17 22.88
CA ALA A 85 2.37 -6.22 22.69
C ALA A 85 2.18 -6.98 21.36
N GLU A 86 0.93 -7.03 20.85
CA GLU A 86 0.58 -7.77 19.64
C GLU A 86 0.25 -6.82 18.48
N PRO A 87 0.65 -7.15 17.24
CA PRO A 87 0.32 -6.33 16.07
C PRO A 87 -1.18 -6.29 15.83
N TYR A 88 -1.63 -5.20 15.22
CA TYR A 88 -3.01 -5.06 14.75
C TYR A 88 -3.26 -6.03 13.60
N GLN A 89 -4.39 -6.71 13.62
CA GLN A 89 -4.75 -7.71 12.62
C GLN A 89 -6.16 -7.51 12.07
N GLY A 90 -6.36 -7.99 10.84
CA GLY A 90 -7.68 -8.08 10.22
C GLY A 90 -8.45 -6.77 10.16
N GLU A 91 -9.65 -6.76 10.74
CA GLU A 91 -10.58 -5.63 10.67
C GLU A 91 -10.05 -4.36 11.33
N GLU A 92 -9.26 -4.47 12.40
CA GLU A 92 -8.66 -3.32 13.08
C GLU A 92 -7.72 -2.54 12.16
N VAL A 93 -6.90 -3.25 11.37
CA VAL A 93 -6.00 -2.63 10.39
C VAL A 93 -6.78 -1.91 9.30
N GLN A 94 -7.87 -2.51 8.83
CA GLN A 94 -8.74 -1.88 7.84
C GLN A 94 -9.41 -0.63 8.39
N GLN A 95 -9.91 -0.66 9.63
CA GLN A 95 -10.53 0.49 10.28
C GLN A 95 -9.54 1.64 10.47
N GLN A 96 -8.28 1.35 10.85
CA GLN A 96 -7.24 2.37 10.96
C GLN A 96 -6.94 3.01 9.60
N LEU A 97 -6.82 2.22 8.56
CA LEU A 97 -6.57 2.71 7.21
C LEU A 97 -7.73 3.57 6.71
N LEU A 98 -8.96 3.09 6.86
CA LEU A 98 -10.18 3.84 6.48
C LEU A 98 -10.30 5.15 7.27
N GLY A 99 -9.97 5.14 8.56
CA GLY A 99 -9.93 6.33 9.41
C GLY A 99 -8.95 7.38 8.87
N GLY A 100 -7.73 6.97 8.51
CA GLY A 100 -6.73 7.85 7.92
C GLY A 100 -7.14 8.40 6.55
N MET A 101 -7.71 7.58 5.69
CA MET A 101 -8.22 8.02 4.39
C MET A 101 -9.36 9.02 4.55
N LYS A 102 -10.28 8.76 5.49
CA LYS A 102 -11.38 9.66 5.82
C LYS A 102 -10.87 11.00 6.34
N GLU A 103 -9.86 11.00 7.21
CA GLU A 103 -9.22 12.22 7.71
C GLU A 103 -8.70 13.09 6.58
N LEU A 104 -8.01 12.52 5.60
CA LEU A 104 -7.48 13.26 4.45
C LEU A 104 -8.58 13.92 3.62
N ILE A 105 -9.66 13.20 3.35
CA ILE A 105 -10.79 13.72 2.55
C ILE A 105 -11.55 14.81 3.30
N LEU A 106 -11.92 14.55 4.57
CA LEU A 106 -12.72 15.49 5.37
C LEU A 106 -11.98 16.80 5.63
N ASN A 107 -10.66 16.78 5.74
CA ASN A 107 -9.84 17.98 5.94
C ASN A 107 -9.43 18.65 4.62
N GLY A 108 -9.87 18.14 3.47
CA GLY A 108 -9.57 18.70 2.14
C GLY A 108 -8.09 18.60 1.76
N TYR A 109 -7.34 17.66 2.35
CA TYR A 109 -5.95 17.39 1.98
C TYR A 109 -5.84 16.60 0.69
N ALA A 110 -6.80 15.72 0.42
CA ALA A 110 -6.92 14.99 -0.84
C ALA A 110 -8.38 14.99 -1.32
N ASP A 111 -8.58 14.98 -2.62
CA ASP A 111 -9.90 14.80 -3.26
C ASP A 111 -10.15 13.33 -3.59
N VAL A 112 -9.08 12.58 -3.85
CA VAL A 112 -9.09 11.13 -4.08
C VAL A 112 -7.89 10.48 -3.41
N VAL A 113 -8.06 9.24 -2.98
CA VAL A 113 -7.03 8.48 -2.26
C VAL A 113 -6.82 7.13 -2.92
N TYR A 114 -5.57 6.81 -3.21
CA TYR A 114 -5.16 5.53 -3.78
C TYR A 114 -4.60 4.60 -2.71
N THR A 115 -4.96 3.31 -2.82
CA THR A 115 -4.41 2.25 -1.97
C THR A 115 -3.89 1.09 -2.80
N GLY A 116 -2.79 0.47 -2.35
CA GLY A 116 -2.17 -0.70 -2.99
C GLY A 116 -2.85 -2.03 -2.62
N MET A 117 -4.16 -2.02 -2.44
CA MET A 117 -4.90 -3.27 -2.24
C MET A 117 -4.84 -4.11 -3.51
N ASN A 118 -4.49 -5.39 -3.37
CA ASN A 118 -4.37 -6.38 -4.44
C ASN A 118 -5.34 -7.53 -4.21
N ASP A 119 -5.53 -8.40 -5.18
CA ASP A 119 -6.28 -9.65 -5.03
C ASP A 119 -5.44 -10.72 -4.32
N TYR A 120 -6.13 -11.71 -3.75
CA TYR A 120 -5.49 -12.86 -3.12
C TYR A 120 -5.02 -13.89 -4.15
N PRO A 121 -3.99 -14.70 -3.80
CA PRO A 121 -3.67 -15.88 -4.59
C PRO A 121 -4.87 -16.83 -4.70
N PRO A 122 -4.97 -17.63 -5.77
CA PRO A 122 -6.10 -18.54 -5.97
C PRO A 122 -6.37 -19.52 -4.82
N ASP A 123 -5.34 -19.90 -4.07
CA ASP A 123 -5.42 -20.81 -2.93
C ASP A 123 -5.04 -20.14 -1.61
N TYR A 124 -5.46 -18.89 -1.44
CA TYR A 124 -5.04 -18.06 -0.31
C TYR A 124 -5.46 -18.62 1.06
N GLU A 125 -6.55 -19.38 1.12
CA GLU A 125 -7.05 -19.98 2.36
C GLU A 125 -6.07 -21.00 2.96
N ASN A 126 -5.23 -21.62 2.13
CA ASN A 126 -4.24 -22.60 2.51
C ASN A 126 -2.81 -22.03 2.66
N LEU A 127 -2.61 -20.77 2.34
CA LEU A 127 -1.28 -20.14 2.42
C LEU A 127 -0.74 -20.02 3.84
N CYS A 128 -1.62 -19.79 4.81
CA CYS A 128 -1.22 -19.58 6.20
C CYS A 128 -2.12 -20.38 7.12
N SER A 129 -1.50 -21.21 7.98
CA SER A 129 -2.23 -22.14 8.86
C SER A 129 -2.90 -21.47 10.07
N TYR A 130 -2.47 -20.29 10.49
CA TYR A 130 -2.95 -19.64 11.71
C TYR A 130 -3.69 -18.31 11.47
N HIS A 131 -3.60 -17.77 10.28
CA HIS A 131 -4.31 -16.53 9.94
C HIS A 131 -4.68 -16.50 8.46
N THR A 132 -5.97 -16.57 8.19
CA THR A 132 -6.52 -16.35 6.85
C THR A 132 -7.23 -15.00 6.87
N PRO A 133 -6.82 -14.04 6.02
CA PRO A 133 -7.54 -12.77 5.94
C PRO A 133 -8.97 -12.99 5.45
N GLY A 134 -9.89 -12.19 5.99
CA GLY A 134 -11.27 -12.18 5.50
C GLY A 134 -11.37 -11.65 4.06
N PRO A 135 -12.56 -11.75 3.44
CA PRO A 135 -12.78 -11.26 2.09
C PRO A 135 -12.44 -9.77 1.98
N ARG A 136 -11.87 -9.37 0.85
CA ARG A 136 -11.52 -7.96 0.62
C ARG A 136 -12.78 -7.15 0.33
N ALA A 137 -12.98 -6.07 1.08
CA ALA A 137 -14.03 -5.10 0.81
C ALA A 137 -13.47 -4.05 -0.17
N LEU A 138 -13.96 -4.04 -1.40
CA LEU A 138 -13.56 -3.07 -2.40
C LEU A 138 -14.48 -1.85 -2.36
N ALA A 139 -13.88 -0.67 -2.42
CA ALA A 139 -14.64 0.59 -2.41
C ALA A 139 -15.57 0.72 -3.63
N ARG A 140 -15.15 0.17 -4.78
CA ARG A 140 -15.95 0.15 -6.01
C ARG A 140 -17.26 -0.65 -5.90
N ASP A 141 -17.31 -1.63 -5.00
CA ASP A 141 -18.46 -2.52 -4.81
C ASP A 141 -19.37 -2.03 -3.68
N SER A 142 -19.06 -0.87 -3.09
CA SER A 142 -19.82 -0.30 -1.98
C SER A 142 -20.91 0.66 -2.45
N ASP A 143 -22.08 0.54 -1.89
CA ASP A 143 -23.20 1.48 -2.09
C ASP A 143 -23.03 2.79 -1.30
N TYR A 144 -22.01 2.88 -0.45
CA TYR A 144 -21.76 4.06 0.36
C TYR A 144 -21.34 5.27 -0.49
N LYS A 145 -21.91 6.44 -0.14
CA LYS A 145 -21.57 7.74 -0.76
C LYS A 145 -21.08 8.71 0.30
N HIS A 146 -20.08 9.48 -0.07
CA HIS A 146 -19.60 10.61 0.71
C HIS A 146 -20.02 11.91 0.00
N GLU A 147 -20.85 12.74 0.65
CA GLU A 147 -21.41 13.96 0.04
C GLU A 147 -22.06 13.75 -1.35
N GLY A 148 -22.70 12.58 -1.51
CA GLY A 148 -23.35 12.20 -2.77
C GLY A 148 -22.45 11.55 -3.81
N VAL A 149 -21.12 11.54 -3.61
CA VAL A 149 -20.16 10.88 -4.50
C VAL A 149 -19.97 9.42 -4.08
N PRO A 150 -20.06 8.45 -4.99
CA PRO A 150 -19.76 7.05 -4.69
C PRO A 150 -18.36 6.90 -4.10
N ILE A 151 -18.23 6.07 -3.05
CA ILE A 151 -16.95 5.91 -2.36
C ILE A 151 -15.87 5.33 -3.28
N GLY A 152 -16.26 4.53 -4.28
CA GLY A 152 -15.34 3.98 -5.28
C GLY A 152 -14.75 5.02 -6.24
N GLU A 153 -15.31 6.24 -6.29
CA GLU A 153 -14.74 7.35 -7.04
C GLU A 153 -13.76 8.19 -6.20
N ILE A 154 -13.75 7.98 -4.89
CA ILE A 154 -12.90 8.68 -3.91
C ILE A 154 -11.74 7.79 -3.47
N TYR A 155 -12.02 6.53 -3.15
CA TYR A 155 -11.01 5.55 -2.74
C TYR A 155 -10.72 4.60 -3.89
N LEU A 156 -9.60 4.84 -4.54
CA LEU A 156 -9.22 4.16 -5.76
C LEU A 156 -8.26 3.00 -5.47
N GLN A 157 -8.57 1.83 -6.00
CA GLN A 157 -7.86 0.58 -5.76
C GLN A 157 -7.47 -0.05 -7.12
N PRO A 158 -6.53 0.57 -7.86
CA PRO A 158 -6.25 0.15 -9.23
C PRO A 158 -5.61 -1.24 -9.35
N MET A 159 -5.06 -1.76 -8.25
CA MET A 159 -4.45 -3.10 -8.21
C MET A 159 -5.39 -4.17 -7.65
N ALA A 160 -6.65 -3.84 -7.38
CA ALA A 160 -7.58 -4.73 -6.68
C ALA A 160 -7.86 -6.07 -7.40
N ASP A 161 -7.66 -6.10 -8.72
CA ASP A 161 -7.83 -7.30 -9.55
C ASP A 161 -6.49 -7.97 -9.92
N LEU A 162 -5.37 -7.52 -9.34
CA LEU A 162 -4.05 -8.09 -9.56
C LEU A 162 -3.63 -8.94 -8.37
N THR A 163 -3.19 -10.14 -8.62
CA THR A 163 -2.53 -11.00 -7.62
C THR A 163 -1.08 -10.56 -7.40
N LYS A 164 -0.44 -11.04 -6.34
CA LYS A 164 0.92 -10.64 -5.96
C LYS A 164 1.96 -10.88 -7.06
N ASP A 165 1.89 -12.01 -7.74
CA ASP A 165 2.78 -12.33 -8.87
C ASP A 165 2.65 -11.33 -10.01
N GLN A 166 1.43 -10.90 -10.33
CA GLN A 166 1.18 -9.89 -11.36
C GLN A 166 1.74 -8.51 -10.95
N ILE A 167 1.70 -8.15 -9.66
CA ILE A 167 2.33 -6.91 -9.18
C ILE A 167 3.85 -7.03 -9.20
N VAL A 168 4.40 -8.19 -8.92
CA VAL A 168 5.84 -8.47 -9.04
C VAL A 168 6.30 -8.29 -10.48
N LEU A 169 5.59 -8.90 -11.45
CA LEU A 169 5.88 -8.73 -12.89
C LEU A 169 5.70 -7.28 -13.36
N LEU A 170 4.73 -6.56 -12.79
CA LEU A 170 4.57 -5.13 -13.06
C LEU A 170 5.78 -4.33 -12.58
N ALA A 171 6.28 -4.59 -11.37
CA ALA A 171 7.48 -3.93 -10.84
C ALA A 171 8.73 -4.24 -11.68
N ASP A 172 8.85 -5.48 -12.16
CA ASP A 172 9.92 -5.90 -13.07
C ASP A 172 9.84 -5.14 -14.41
N SER A 173 8.66 -5.06 -15.00
CA SER A 173 8.43 -4.32 -16.25
C SER A 173 8.69 -2.82 -16.14
N LEU A 174 8.56 -2.25 -14.94
CA LEU A 174 8.90 -0.86 -14.62
C LEU A 174 10.39 -0.67 -14.32
N GLY A 175 11.17 -1.73 -14.22
CA GLY A 175 12.61 -1.70 -13.90
C GLY A 175 12.90 -1.27 -12.46
N ILE A 176 11.99 -1.54 -11.53
CA ILE A 176 12.12 -1.14 -10.10
C ILE A 176 12.07 -2.33 -9.14
N LEU A 177 12.01 -3.56 -9.66
CA LEU A 177 11.80 -4.76 -8.84
C LEU A 177 12.87 -4.94 -7.77
N GLU A 178 14.16 -4.85 -8.15
CA GLU A 178 15.27 -5.07 -7.24
C GLU A 178 15.25 -4.08 -6.07
N GLU A 179 15.15 -2.80 -6.36
CA GLU A 179 15.16 -1.75 -5.35
C GLU A 179 13.92 -1.83 -4.45
N VAL A 180 12.72 -1.88 -5.04
CA VAL A 180 11.47 -1.90 -4.27
C VAL A 180 11.38 -3.17 -3.42
N SER A 181 11.78 -4.32 -3.94
CA SER A 181 11.78 -5.55 -3.13
C SER A 181 12.77 -5.49 -1.97
N SER A 182 13.95 -4.86 -2.17
CA SER A 182 15.02 -4.81 -1.18
C SER A 182 14.66 -4.03 0.09
N PHE A 183 13.90 -2.94 -0.03
CA PHE A 183 13.55 -2.11 1.13
C PHE A 183 12.10 -2.25 1.60
N SER A 184 11.21 -2.86 0.81
CA SER A 184 9.80 -3.02 1.21
C SER A 184 9.61 -4.11 2.27
N HIS A 185 8.62 -3.90 3.14
CA HIS A 185 8.34 -4.78 4.26
C HIS A 185 6.87 -5.25 4.24
N SER A 186 6.66 -6.55 4.25
CA SER A 186 5.31 -7.15 4.21
C SER A 186 4.94 -7.86 5.52
N CYS A 187 5.91 -8.15 6.38
CA CYS A 187 5.66 -8.84 7.65
C CYS A 187 4.88 -7.95 8.63
N VAL A 188 3.86 -8.50 9.26
CA VAL A 188 3.07 -7.80 10.29
C VAL A 188 3.47 -8.23 11.70
N GLU A 189 4.25 -9.31 11.83
CA GLU A 189 4.70 -9.87 13.12
C GLU A 189 6.04 -9.28 13.58
N LEU A 190 6.88 -8.85 12.65
CA LEU A 190 8.21 -8.34 12.94
C LEU A 190 8.39 -6.95 12.35
N ILE A 191 9.01 -6.06 13.12
CA ILE A 191 9.41 -4.71 12.64
C ILE A 191 10.57 -4.80 11.65
N ARG A 192 11.41 -5.84 11.77
CA ARG A 192 12.55 -6.07 10.88
C ARG A 192 12.60 -7.53 10.45
N GLY A 193 12.94 -7.75 9.20
CA GLY A 193 13.00 -9.08 8.62
C GLY A 193 11.61 -9.65 8.34
N ARG A 194 11.54 -10.96 8.20
CA ARG A 194 10.32 -11.70 7.87
C ARG A 194 10.16 -12.87 8.84
N CYS A 195 8.97 -13.06 9.38
CA CYS A 195 8.70 -14.28 10.19
C CYS A 195 8.62 -15.53 9.30
N GLY A 196 8.32 -15.39 7.99
CA GLY A 196 8.14 -16.51 7.07
C GLY A 196 6.82 -17.27 7.24
N GLU A 197 6.01 -16.91 8.21
CA GLU A 197 4.82 -17.69 8.63
C GLU A 197 3.51 -16.92 8.47
N CYS A 198 3.51 -15.58 8.66
CA CYS A 198 2.30 -14.79 8.51
C CYS A 198 1.82 -14.78 7.06
N PHE A 199 0.51 -14.56 6.88
CA PHE A 199 -0.12 -14.55 5.56
C PHE A 199 0.63 -13.66 4.56
N TRP A 200 1.01 -12.45 4.93
CA TRP A 200 1.67 -11.50 4.02
C TRP A 200 3.11 -11.90 3.66
N CYS A 201 3.82 -12.62 4.55
CA CYS A 201 5.10 -13.24 4.20
C CYS A 201 4.90 -14.36 3.18
N LYS A 202 3.91 -15.21 3.40
CA LYS A 202 3.57 -16.33 2.52
C LYS A 202 3.03 -15.85 1.16
N GLU A 203 2.16 -14.84 1.14
CA GLU A 203 1.67 -14.22 -0.08
C GLU A 203 2.83 -13.63 -0.91
N ARG A 204 3.76 -12.95 -0.25
CA ARG A 204 4.94 -12.40 -0.92
C ARG A 204 5.84 -13.49 -1.48
N GLU A 205 6.16 -14.51 -0.68
CA GLU A 205 6.94 -15.68 -1.11
C GLU A 205 6.29 -16.35 -2.33
N TRP A 206 4.98 -16.60 -2.26
CA TRP A 206 4.20 -17.16 -3.35
C TRP A 206 4.29 -16.28 -4.61
N GLY A 207 4.07 -14.98 -4.51
CA GLY A 207 4.05 -14.07 -5.64
C GLY A 207 5.38 -14.00 -6.37
N PHE A 208 6.51 -13.96 -5.65
CA PHE A 208 7.84 -13.94 -6.26
C PHE A 208 8.20 -15.30 -6.90
N ASN A 209 7.81 -16.40 -6.25
CA ASN A 209 8.02 -17.74 -6.80
C ASN A 209 7.19 -17.96 -8.08
N GLU A 210 5.92 -17.57 -8.10
CA GLU A 210 5.03 -17.69 -9.26
C GLU A 210 5.51 -16.81 -10.42
N ALA A 211 5.98 -15.59 -10.13
CA ALA A 211 6.59 -14.72 -11.13
C ALA A 211 7.95 -15.22 -11.65
N GLY A 212 8.58 -16.19 -10.99
CA GLY A 212 9.88 -16.74 -11.37
C GLY A 212 11.05 -15.79 -11.20
N VAL A 213 10.95 -14.83 -10.25
CA VAL A 213 11.97 -13.79 -10.01
C VAL A 213 12.45 -13.81 -8.57
N THR A 214 13.65 -13.26 -8.35
CA THR A 214 14.25 -13.19 -7.01
C THR A 214 13.64 -12.07 -6.18
N ASP A 215 13.28 -12.38 -4.94
CA ASP A 215 12.94 -11.37 -3.93
C ASP A 215 14.21 -10.90 -3.22
N HIS A 216 14.61 -9.66 -3.47
CA HIS A 216 15.80 -9.03 -2.86
C HIS A 216 15.54 -8.47 -1.46
N GLY A 217 14.33 -8.59 -0.94
CA GLY A 217 14.01 -8.16 0.42
C GLY A 217 14.73 -9.01 1.46
N THR A 218 15.15 -8.37 2.54
CA THR A 218 15.85 -9.04 3.64
C THR A 218 14.96 -10.09 4.29
N ALA A 219 15.50 -11.29 4.41
CA ALA A 219 14.97 -12.33 5.27
C ALA A 219 15.03 -11.89 6.75
#